data_801e6483cf45d0dc281f1c5f9306a83c
#
_entry.id   801e6483cf45d0dc281f1c5f9306a83c
#
_cell.length_a   1.000
_cell.length_b   1.000
_cell.length_c   1.000
_cell.angle_alpha   90.00
_cell.angle_beta   90.00
_cell.angle_gamma   90.00
#
_symmetry.space_group_name_H-M   'P 1'
#
loop_
_entity.id
_entity.type
_entity.pdbx_description
1 polymer ?
#
loop_
_entity_poly.entity_id
_entity_poly.type
_entity_poly.pdbx_seq_one_letter_code
_entity_poly.pdbx_strand_id
1 'polypeptide(L)'
;MTWFPADSREYALRFWMLLGSIVLLLLSLLLVGAGWSTRIARIGGVWGFVIALGALTLGGTFGAAGLRGFNSPELWWQTKIPAQADLLRETVNQVSEYYTGNDTSASVVIVGLDSPALAWALREHNVQIVDSLDPASAPDIVITPFENNPILVAAYRGQDFNWRQTFLWNVSPVDAWIRWVTLREISYAGESIILWARDDLFLDK
;
A
#
# COMPACT_ATOMS: atom_id res chain seq x y z
N MET A 1 14.11 16.74 -23.01
CA MET A 1 14.12 15.71 -21.96
C MET A 1 13.89 16.44 -20.65
N THR A 2 12.64 16.56 -20.18
CA THR A 2 12.29 17.26 -18.92
C THR A 2 12.50 16.26 -17.79
N TRP A 3 13.45 16.54 -16.93
CA TRP A 3 13.81 15.69 -15.78
C TRP A 3 12.72 15.60 -14.70
N PHE A 4 11.66 16.38 -14.83
CA PHE A 4 10.56 16.44 -13.86
C PHE A 4 9.21 16.48 -14.58
N PRO A 5 8.21 15.71 -14.18
CA PRO A 5 6.85 15.78 -14.72
C PRO A 5 6.19 17.14 -14.36
N ALA A 6 5.18 17.55 -15.12
CA ALA A 6 4.59 18.89 -15.10
C ALA A 6 3.96 19.34 -13.75
N ASP A 7 3.66 18.41 -12.83
CA ASP A 7 3.15 18.70 -11.48
C ASP A 7 4.26 18.91 -10.42
N SER A 8 5.47 19.17 -10.86
CA SER A 8 6.70 18.95 -10.10
C SER A 8 7.23 20.16 -9.32
N ARG A 9 6.50 21.27 -9.18
CA ARG A 9 7.03 22.44 -8.43
C ARG A 9 7.44 22.11 -7.00
N GLU A 10 6.63 21.33 -6.29
CA GLU A 10 6.98 20.87 -4.93
C GLU A 10 8.19 19.93 -4.91
N TYR A 11 8.28 19.03 -5.89
CA TYR A 11 9.38 18.08 -5.97
C TYR A 11 10.70 18.78 -6.36
N ALA A 12 10.64 19.71 -7.29
CA ALA A 12 11.79 20.52 -7.65
C ALA A 12 12.27 21.32 -6.44
N LEU A 13 11.39 21.90 -5.67
CA LEU A 13 11.71 22.69 -4.48
C LEU A 13 12.37 21.81 -3.39
N ARG A 14 11.83 20.63 -3.13
CA ARG A 14 12.40 19.66 -2.18
C ARG A 14 13.77 19.15 -2.64
N PHE A 15 13.92 18.85 -3.93
CA PHE A 15 15.21 18.46 -4.51
C PHE A 15 16.27 19.57 -4.34
N TRP A 16 15.92 20.82 -4.66
CA TRP A 16 16.83 21.95 -4.49
C TRP A 16 17.16 22.24 -3.03
N MET A 17 16.20 22.06 -2.11
CA MET A 17 16.49 22.15 -0.67
C MET A 17 17.47 21.07 -0.20
N LEU A 18 17.30 19.84 -0.67
CA LEU A 18 18.19 18.73 -0.33
C LEU A 18 19.60 18.95 -0.91
N LEU A 19 19.69 19.34 -2.18
CA LEU A 19 20.97 19.69 -2.81
C LEU A 19 21.63 20.86 -2.09
N GLY A 20 20.88 21.91 -1.78
CA GLY A 20 21.34 23.07 -1.03
C GLY A 20 21.89 22.71 0.36
N SER A 21 21.20 21.82 1.08
CA SER A 21 21.66 21.34 2.39
C SER A 21 22.97 20.55 2.31
N ILE A 22 23.14 19.71 1.29
CA ILE A 22 24.40 18.98 1.04
C ILE A 22 25.53 19.96 0.73
N VAL A 23 25.29 20.95 -0.14
CA VAL A 23 26.29 21.96 -0.51
C VAL A 23 26.67 22.78 0.72
N LEU A 24 25.70 23.22 1.56
CA LEU A 24 25.98 23.93 2.80
C LEU A 24 26.80 23.10 3.78
N LEU A 25 26.50 21.82 3.91
CA LEU A 25 27.24 20.90 4.77
C LEU A 25 28.71 20.76 4.29
N LEU A 26 28.92 20.56 2.99
CA LEU A 26 30.26 20.47 2.41
C LEU A 26 31.03 21.79 2.59
N LEU A 27 30.36 22.91 2.36
CA LEU A 27 30.96 24.24 2.54
C LEU A 27 31.35 24.50 4.00
N SER A 28 30.49 24.11 4.94
CA SER A 28 30.74 24.19 6.38
C SER A 28 31.97 23.37 6.79
N LEU A 29 32.08 22.13 6.27
CA LEU A 29 33.26 21.29 6.52
C LEU A 29 34.55 21.89 5.94
N LEU A 30 34.48 22.48 4.75
CA LEU A 30 35.62 23.16 4.12
C LEU A 30 36.01 24.39 4.94
N LEU A 31 35.09 25.23 5.36
CA LEU A 31 35.37 26.43 6.16
C LEU A 31 35.98 26.08 7.53
N VAL A 32 35.46 25.03 8.20
CA VAL A 32 36.02 24.54 9.47
C VAL A 32 37.44 23.98 9.24
N GLY A 33 37.61 23.22 8.15
CA GLY A 33 38.94 22.68 7.78
C GLY A 33 39.97 23.74 7.45
N ALA A 34 39.58 24.81 6.77
CA ALA A 34 40.45 25.90 6.38
C ALA A 34 40.70 26.91 7.52
N GLY A 35 39.67 27.19 8.35
CA GLY A 35 39.74 28.20 9.39
C GLY A 35 40.23 27.72 10.75
N TRP A 36 40.06 26.45 11.06
CA TRP A 36 40.36 25.92 12.40
C TRP A 36 41.38 24.78 12.35
N SER A 37 40.96 23.59 11.88
CA SER A 37 41.80 22.42 11.79
C SER A 37 41.19 21.34 10.90
N THR A 38 41.95 20.81 9.98
CA THR A 38 41.54 19.67 9.14
C THR A 38 41.23 18.42 9.97
N ARG A 39 41.90 18.25 11.13
CA ARG A 39 41.63 17.13 12.04
C ARG A 39 40.24 17.25 12.67
N ILE A 40 39.84 18.43 13.14
CA ILE A 40 38.52 18.69 13.72
C ILE A 40 37.44 18.54 12.66
N ALA A 41 37.65 19.06 11.45
CA ALA A 41 36.73 18.92 10.33
C ALA A 41 36.48 17.45 9.98
N ARG A 42 37.54 16.60 9.92
CA ARG A 42 37.42 15.17 9.67
C ARG A 42 36.63 14.45 10.77
N ILE A 43 36.95 14.69 12.04
CA ILE A 43 36.28 14.05 13.17
C ILE A 43 34.79 14.45 13.19
N GLY A 44 34.49 15.75 13.03
CA GLY A 44 33.12 16.27 12.95
C GLY A 44 32.35 15.68 11.77
N GLY A 45 32.97 15.57 10.60
CA GLY A 45 32.38 14.95 9.42
C GLY A 45 32.06 13.46 9.62
N VAL A 46 32.97 12.69 10.21
CA VAL A 46 32.74 11.28 10.53
C VAL A 46 31.60 11.11 11.52
N TRP A 47 31.58 11.88 12.62
CA TRP A 47 30.50 11.81 13.59
C TRP A 47 29.17 12.26 13.01
N GLY A 48 29.13 13.33 12.21
CA GLY A 48 27.94 13.77 11.50
C GLY A 48 27.37 12.69 10.58
N PHE A 49 28.27 12.01 9.82
CA PHE A 49 27.90 10.92 8.94
C PHE A 49 27.37 9.70 9.71
N VAL A 50 28.01 9.32 10.82
CA VAL A 50 27.57 8.21 11.69
C VAL A 50 26.18 8.51 12.28
N ILE A 51 25.92 9.74 12.74
CA ILE A 51 24.62 10.14 13.27
C ILE A 51 23.55 10.09 12.17
N ALA A 52 23.87 10.62 10.98
CA ALA A 52 22.93 10.59 9.85
C ALA A 52 22.58 9.16 9.43
N LEU A 53 23.61 8.28 9.29
CA LEU A 53 23.38 6.86 8.99
C LEU A 53 22.61 6.18 10.11
N GLY A 54 22.90 6.47 11.37
CA GLY A 54 22.17 5.95 12.51
C GLY A 54 20.67 6.31 12.47
N ALA A 55 20.36 7.56 12.16
CA ALA A 55 18.99 8.02 12.02
C ALA A 55 18.27 7.33 10.84
N LEU A 56 18.94 7.19 9.69
CA LEU A 56 18.40 6.45 8.54
C LEU A 56 18.17 4.98 8.85
N THR A 57 19.12 4.34 9.55
CA THR A 57 19.03 2.93 9.93
C THR A 57 17.87 2.71 10.91
N LEU A 58 17.76 3.55 11.94
CA LEU A 58 16.63 3.50 12.89
C LEU A 58 15.30 3.68 12.17
N GLY A 59 15.21 4.68 11.27
CA GLY A 59 14.01 4.88 10.46
C GLY A 59 13.66 3.69 9.57
N GLY A 60 14.66 3.06 8.94
CA GLY A 60 14.50 1.84 8.16
C GLY A 60 14.07 0.64 9.00
N THR A 61 14.65 0.47 10.19
CA THR A 61 14.31 -0.62 11.12
C THR A 61 12.86 -0.50 11.60
N PHE A 62 12.39 0.72 11.90
CA PHE A 62 10.99 0.96 12.26
C PHE A 62 10.03 0.58 11.13
N GLY A 63 10.38 0.89 9.87
CA GLY A 63 9.61 0.46 8.70
C GLY A 63 9.61 -1.06 8.53
N ALA A 64 10.78 -1.68 8.66
CA ALA A 64 10.97 -3.12 8.55
C ALA A 64 10.23 -3.92 9.62
N ALA A 65 10.16 -3.39 10.83
CA ALA A 65 9.42 -4.00 11.93
C ALA A 65 7.89 -3.84 11.82
N GLY A 66 7.37 -3.21 10.74
CA GLY A 66 5.94 -2.97 10.56
C GLY A 66 5.35 -1.91 11.49
N LEU A 67 6.18 -1.21 12.28
CA LEU A 67 5.72 -0.21 13.24
C LEU A 67 5.15 1.07 12.60
N ARG A 68 5.35 1.24 11.27
CA ARG A 68 4.73 2.31 10.47
C ARG A 68 3.43 1.89 9.78
N GLY A 69 2.94 0.69 10.06
CA GLY A 69 1.80 0.06 9.38
C GLY A 69 2.23 -1.01 8.39
N PHE A 70 1.34 -1.95 8.12
CA PHE A 70 1.60 -3.13 7.27
C PHE A 70 1.87 -2.81 5.80
N ASN A 71 1.60 -1.58 5.36
CA ASN A 71 1.71 -1.16 3.95
C ASN A 71 2.94 -0.30 3.66
N SER A 72 3.95 -0.29 4.56
CA SER A 72 5.19 0.46 4.32
C SER A 72 5.96 -0.13 3.14
N PRO A 73 6.30 0.65 2.09
CA PRO A 73 7.00 0.14 0.91
C PRO A 73 8.47 -0.12 1.25
N GLU A 74 8.81 -1.39 1.43
CA GLU A 74 10.19 -1.81 1.66
C GLU A 74 10.76 -2.58 0.46
N LEU A 75 12.06 -2.47 0.20
CA LEU A 75 12.71 -3.04 -0.99
C LEU A 75 12.61 -4.56 -1.10
N TRP A 76 12.48 -5.26 0.02
CA TRP A 76 12.29 -6.72 0.02
C TRP A 76 10.85 -7.16 -0.33
N TRP A 77 9.89 -6.24 -0.34
CA TRP A 77 8.54 -6.50 -0.81
C TRP A 77 8.50 -6.52 -2.34
N GLN A 78 8.89 -7.63 -2.94
CA GLN A 78 8.85 -7.83 -4.40
C GLN A 78 7.54 -8.46 -4.88
N THR A 79 6.76 -8.99 -3.96
CA THR A 79 5.48 -9.64 -4.26
C THR A 79 4.31 -8.70 -4.02
N LYS A 80 3.15 -9.06 -4.57
CA LYS A 80 1.89 -8.37 -4.28
C LYS A 80 1.60 -8.49 -2.78
N ILE A 81 1.39 -7.36 -2.13
CA ILE A 81 1.02 -7.30 -0.71
C ILE A 81 -0.47 -6.97 -0.56
N PRO A 82 -1.15 -7.52 0.45
CA PRO A 82 -2.53 -7.14 0.75
C PRO A 82 -2.59 -5.66 1.13
N ALA A 83 -3.53 -4.92 0.53
CA ALA A 83 -3.73 -3.50 0.86
C ALA A 83 -4.90 -3.31 1.82
N GLN A 84 -6.08 -3.81 1.45
CA GLN A 84 -7.32 -3.66 2.22
C GLN A 84 -7.94 -5.01 2.61
N ALA A 85 -7.11 -6.06 2.78
CA ALA A 85 -7.61 -7.40 3.12
C ALA A 85 -8.36 -7.45 4.46
N ASP A 86 -7.86 -6.73 5.47
CA ASP A 86 -8.50 -6.66 6.78
C ASP A 86 -9.83 -5.90 6.71
N LEU A 87 -9.88 -4.81 5.93
CA LEU A 87 -11.12 -4.06 5.71
C LEU A 87 -12.16 -4.90 4.96
N LEU A 88 -11.73 -5.65 3.94
CA LEU A 88 -12.59 -6.57 3.19
C LEU A 88 -13.19 -7.62 4.14
N ARG A 89 -12.36 -8.29 4.94
CA ARG A 89 -12.82 -9.29 5.91
C ARG A 89 -13.80 -8.69 6.91
N GLU A 90 -13.45 -7.55 7.47
CA GLU A 90 -14.32 -6.84 8.42
C GLU A 90 -15.67 -6.47 7.81
N THR A 91 -15.69 -6.00 6.56
CA THR A 91 -16.93 -5.69 5.85
C THR A 91 -17.78 -6.93 5.63
N VAL A 92 -17.17 -8.08 5.26
CA VAL A 92 -17.89 -9.34 5.09
C VAL A 92 -18.47 -9.81 6.43
N ASN A 93 -17.71 -9.73 7.52
CA ASN A 93 -18.16 -10.06 8.86
C ASN A 93 -19.35 -9.20 9.28
N GLN A 94 -19.26 -7.87 9.10
CA GLN A 94 -20.34 -6.94 9.45
C GLN A 94 -21.63 -7.20 8.66
N VAL A 95 -21.52 -7.47 7.36
CA VAL A 95 -22.68 -7.81 6.52
C VAL A 95 -23.30 -9.14 6.99
N SER A 96 -22.46 -10.13 7.30
CA SER A 96 -22.91 -11.42 7.82
C SER A 96 -23.62 -11.28 9.17
N GLU A 97 -23.00 -10.57 10.11
CA GLU A 97 -23.55 -10.33 11.45
C GLU A 97 -24.88 -9.57 11.38
N TYR A 98 -24.96 -8.53 10.55
CA TYR A 98 -26.16 -7.72 10.39
C TYR A 98 -27.36 -8.56 9.91
N TYR A 99 -27.14 -9.46 8.95
CA TYR A 99 -28.20 -10.27 8.36
C TYR A 99 -28.55 -11.52 9.18
N THR A 100 -27.53 -12.28 9.60
CA THR A 100 -27.73 -13.60 10.22
C THR A 100 -27.59 -13.58 11.74
N GLY A 101 -27.08 -12.49 12.33
CA GLY A 101 -26.68 -12.41 13.74
C GLY A 101 -25.39 -13.17 14.06
N ASN A 102 -24.67 -13.65 13.03
CA ASN A 102 -23.39 -14.34 13.16
C ASN A 102 -22.44 -13.84 12.09
N ASP A 103 -21.22 -13.52 12.47
CA ASP A 103 -20.18 -12.92 11.63
C ASP A 103 -19.67 -13.81 10.50
N THR A 104 -19.90 -15.14 10.54
CA THR A 104 -19.34 -16.11 9.61
C THR A 104 -20.36 -16.89 8.78
N SER A 105 -21.66 -16.60 8.93
CA SER A 105 -22.73 -17.43 8.34
C SER A 105 -23.08 -17.09 6.91
N ALA A 106 -22.70 -15.90 6.39
CA ALA A 106 -23.01 -15.50 5.03
C ALA A 106 -22.28 -16.37 4.01
N SER A 107 -22.98 -16.71 2.90
CA SER A 107 -22.40 -17.41 1.77
C SER A 107 -21.60 -16.43 0.91
N VAL A 108 -20.31 -16.74 0.66
CA VAL A 108 -19.42 -15.91 -0.15
C VAL A 108 -19.04 -16.66 -1.42
N VAL A 109 -19.29 -16.07 -2.57
CA VAL A 109 -18.89 -16.65 -3.87
C VAL A 109 -17.87 -15.72 -4.52
N ILE A 110 -16.68 -16.25 -4.83
CA ILE A 110 -15.61 -15.57 -5.56
C ILE A 110 -15.68 -15.99 -7.03
N VAL A 111 -15.90 -15.03 -7.91
CA VAL A 111 -16.11 -15.28 -9.35
C VAL A 111 -14.93 -14.77 -10.17
N GLY A 112 -14.32 -15.64 -10.98
CA GLY A 112 -13.26 -15.25 -11.92
C GLY A 112 -11.94 -14.81 -11.27
N LEU A 113 -11.74 -15.14 -10.00
CA LEU A 113 -10.52 -14.84 -9.24
C LEU A 113 -9.96 -16.11 -8.62
N ASP A 114 -8.94 -16.68 -9.23
CA ASP A 114 -8.14 -17.74 -8.58
C ASP A 114 -7.11 -17.10 -7.65
N SER A 115 -7.54 -16.77 -6.42
CA SER A 115 -6.69 -16.16 -5.41
C SER A 115 -6.72 -16.94 -4.10
N PRO A 116 -5.77 -17.86 -3.87
CA PRO A 116 -5.66 -18.57 -2.59
C PRO A 116 -5.56 -17.64 -1.38
N ALA A 117 -4.95 -16.47 -1.57
CA ALA A 117 -4.83 -15.47 -0.50
C ALA A 117 -6.19 -14.84 -0.14
N LEU A 118 -7.09 -14.67 -1.12
CA LEU A 118 -8.45 -14.19 -0.88
C LEU A 118 -9.29 -15.26 -0.16
N ALA A 119 -9.20 -16.50 -0.61
CA ALA A 119 -9.83 -17.65 0.07
C ALA A 119 -9.30 -17.79 1.52
N TRP A 120 -8.01 -17.59 1.72
CA TRP A 120 -7.43 -17.61 3.07
C TRP A 120 -7.90 -16.44 3.96
N ALA A 121 -8.02 -15.25 3.41
CA ALA A 121 -8.52 -14.08 4.15
C ALA A 121 -9.97 -14.29 4.64
N LEU A 122 -10.77 -14.99 3.86
CA LEU A 122 -12.18 -15.28 4.13
C LEU A 122 -12.43 -16.73 4.60
N ARG A 123 -11.40 -17.45 5.07
CA ARG A 123 -11.47 -18.87 5.44
C ARG A 123 -12.48 -19.22 6.54
N GLU A 124 -12.93 -18.23 7.31
CA GLU A 124 -13.92 -18.40 8.38
C GLU A 124 -15.35 -18.44 7.85
N HIS A 125 -15.54 -18.02 6.58
CA HIS A 125 -16.82 -18.05 5.89
C HIS A 125 -16.95 -19.27 4.97
N ASN A 126 -18.18 -19.55 4.54
CA ASN A 126 -18.42 -20.56 3.50
C ASN A 126 -18.09 -19.97 2.12
N VAL A 127 -16.83 -20.12 1.70
CA VAL A 127 -16.30 -19.56 0.45
C VAL A 127 -16.35 -20.60 -0.66
N GLN A 128 -16.96 -20.22 -1.80
CA GLN A 128 -16.90 -20.99 -3.04
C GLN A 128 -16.19 -20.18 -4.12
N ILE A 129 -15.24 -20.82 -4.82
CA ILE A 129 -14.54 -20.20 -5.96
C ILE A 129 -15.09 -20.80 -7.23
N VAL A 130 -15.58 -19.96 -8.14
CA VAL A 130 -16.17 -20.37 -9.41
C VAL A 130 -15.65 -19.48 -10.54
N ASP A 131 -15.56 -20.03 -11.75
CA ASP A 131 -15.18 -19.25 -12.94
C ASP A 131 -16.33 -18.33 -13.41
N SER A 132 -17.57 -18.78 -13.24
CA SER A 132 -18.77 -18.03 -13.60
C SER A 132 -19.88 -18.29 -12.58
N LEU A 133 -20.67 -17.25 -12.30
CA LEU A 133 -21.84 -17.40 -11.42
C LEU A 133 -22.95 -18.12 -12.17
N ASP A 134 -23.60 -19.10 -11.50
CA ASP A 134 -24.83 -19.69 -12.01
C ASP A 134 -25.93 -18.61 -12.07
N PRO A 135 -26.55 -18.37 -13.23
CA PRO A 135 -27.61 -17.37 -13.35
C PRO A 135 -28.82 -17.61 -12.43
N ALA A 136 -29.02 -18.81 -11.93
CA ALA A 136 -30.09 -19.14 -10.98
C ALA A 136 -29.65 -18.93 -9.50
N SER A 137 -28.39 -18.70 -9.23
CA SER A 137 -27.83 -18.57 -7.89
C SER A 137 -27.89 -17.11 -7.43
N ALA A 138 -28.33 -16.89 -6.20
CA ALA A 138 -28.34 -15.57 -5.55
C ALA A 138 -27.62 -15.65 -4.19
N PRO A 139 -26.28 -15.81 -4.18
CA PRO A 139 -25.51 -15.86 -2.94
C PRO A 139 -25.60 -14.54 -2.18
N ASP A 140 -25.33 -14.56 -0.88
CA ASP A 140 -25.41 -13.37 -0.04
C ASP A 140 -24.36 -12.33 -0.45
N ILE A 141 -23.13 -12.80 -0.69
CA ILE A 141 -21.99 -11.97 -1.08
C ILE A 141 -21.31 -12.56 -2.31
N VAL A 142 -21.03 -11.70 -3.29
CA VAL A 142 -20.25 -12.03 -4.51
C VAL A 142 -19.03 -11.14 -4.55
N ILE A 143 -17.86 -11.71 -4.87
CA ILE A 143 -16.61 -10.97 -5.07
C ILE A 143 -16.14 -11.19 -6.51
N THR A 144 -15.91 -10.08 -7.23
CA THR A 144 -15.47 -10.11 -8.64
C THR A 144 -14.24 -9.23 -8.86
N PRO A 145 -13.46 -9.46 -9.92
CA PRO A 145 -12.50 -8.46 -10.41
C PRO A 145 -13.23 -7.13 -10.72
N PHE A 146 -12.53 -6.02 -10.54
CA PHE A 146 -13.07 -4.67 -10.80
C PHE A 146 -13.60 -4.51 -12.25
N GLU A 147 -12.96 -5.17 -13.21
CA GLU A 147 -13.32 -5.09 -14.63
C GLU A 147 -14.53 -5.98 -15.00
N ASN A 148 -14.93 -6.89 -14.14
CA ASN A 148 -16.07 -7.77 -14.38
C ASN A 148 -17.35 -7.14 -13.84
N ASN A 149 -18.33 -6.96 -14.73
CA ASN A 149 -19.69 -6.63 -14.36
C ASN A 149 -20.55 -7.91 -14.41
N PRO A 150 -20.70 -8.63 -13.27
CA PRO A 150 -21.38 -9.91 -13.26
C PRO A 150 -22.87 -9.71 -13.56
N ILE A 151 -23.47 -10.66 -14.29
CA ILE A 151 -24.93 -10.71 -14.45
C ILE A 151 -25.51 -11.29 -13.16
N LEU A 152 -26.06 -10.42 -12.33
CA LEU A 152 -26.65 -10.76 -11.03
C LEU A 152 -28.17 -10.83 -11.18
N VAL A 153 -28.80 -11.90 -10.67
CA VAL A 153 -30.25 -12.12 -10.75
C VAL A 153 -31.03 -11.27 -9.77
N ALA A 154 -30.41 -10.93 -8.63
CA ALA A 154 -30.98 -10.07 -7.59
C ALA A 154 -30.35 -8.67 -7.64
N ALA A 155 -30.92 -7.74 -6.89
CA ALA A 155 -30.30 -6.46 -6.65
C ALA A 155 -29.12 -6.62 -5.67
N TYR A 156 -27.99 -6.00 -5.98
CA TYR A 156 -26.78 -6.00 -5.17
C TYR A 156 -26.25 -4.58 -5.00
N ARG A 157 -25.59 -4.33 -3.87
CA ARG A 157 -24.81 -3.12 -3.62
C ARG A 157 -23.35 -3.47 -3.76
N GLY A 158 -22.61 -2.75 -4.61
CA GLY A 158 -21.20 -2.96 -4.85
C GLY A 158 -20.33 -1.98 -4.07
N GLN A 159 -19.23 -2.47 -3.51
CA GLN A 159 -18.16 -1.66 -2.94
C GLN A 159 -16.82 -2.14 -3.47
N ASP A 160 -15.99 -1.21 -3.92
CA ASP A 160 -14.65 -1.48 -4.43
C ASP A 160 -13.63 -1.55 -3.28
N PHE A 161 -12.68 -2.48 -3.42
CA PHE A 161 -11.55 -2.65 -2.51
C PHE A 161 -10.25 -2.73 -3.31
N ASN A 162 -9.23 -2.02 -2.86
CA ASN A 162 -7.88 -2.24 -3.33
C ASN A 162 -7.32 -3.48 -2.60
N TRP A 163 -7.52 -4.65 -3.21
CA TRP A 163 -7.20 -5.94 -2.62
C TRP A 163 -5.71 -6.17 -2.43
N ARG A 164 -4.92 -5.86 -3.47
CA ARG A 164 -3.48 -6.03 -3.51
C ARG A 164 -2.80 -4.84 -4.13
N GLN A 165 -1.56 -4.61 -3.72
CA GLN A 165 -0.70 -3.60 -4.34
C GLN A 165 0.68 -4.17 -4.64
N THR A 166 1.25 -3.71 -5.75
CA THR A 166 2.61 -4.04 -6.17
C THR A 166 3.37 -2.75 -6.32
N PHE A 167 4.49 -2.61 -5.62
CA PHE A 167 5.32 -1.43 -5.74
C PHE A 167 6.08 -1.43 -7.07
N LEU A 168 6.13 -0.28 -7.74
CA LEU A 168 6.69 -0.12 -9.08
C LEU A 168 8.19 0.22 -9.02
N TRP A 169 9.00 -0.63 -8.37
CA TRP A 169 10.43 -0.42 -8.18
C TRP A 169 11.19 -0.23 -9.50
N ASN A 170 10.90 -1.05 -10.50
CA ASN A 170 11.66 -1.11 -11.76
C ASN A 170 11.37 0.03 -12.74
N VAL A 171 10.24 0.70 -12.57
CA VAL A 171 9.80 1.80 -13.46
C VAL A 171 9.76 3.14 -12.75
N SER A 172 10.21 3.19 -11.50
CA SER A 172 10.21 4.40 -10.70
C SER A 172 11.33 5.35 -11.15
N PRO A 173 11.02 6.62 -11.44
CA PRO A 173 12.01 7.63 -11.76
C PRO A 173 12.88 7.99 -10.54
N VAL A 174 13.98 8.71 -10.77
CA VAL A 174 14.97 9.02 -9.71
C VAL A 174 14.36 9.81 -8.54
N ASP A 175 13.43 10.70 -8.82
CA ASP A 175 12.71 11.47 -7.80
C ASP A 175 11.85 10.58 -6.88
N ALA A 176 11.25 9.51 -7.42
CA ALA A 176 10.53 8.52 -6.62
C ALA A 176 11.45 7.77 -5.64
N TRP A 177 12.71 7.49 -6.05
CA TRP A 177 13.70 6.91 -5.15
C TRP A 177 14.10 7.87 -4.03
N ILE A 178 14.23 9.16 -4.32
CA ILE A 178 14.50 10.18 -3.29
C ILE A 178 13.34 10.25 -2.30
N ARG A 179 12.10 10.24 -2.79
CA ARG A 179 10.90 10.21 -1.94
C ARG A 179 10.83 8.95 -1.08
N TRP A 180 11.16 7.81 -1.65
CA TRP A 180 11.21 6.58 -0.88
C TRP A 180 12.27 6.62 0.23
N VAL A 181 13.48 7.10 -0.05
CA VAL A 181 14.54 7.23 0.97
C VAL A 181 14.14 8.17 2.09
N THR A 182 13.48 9.30 1.77
CA THR A 182 13.15 10.35 2.73
C THR A 182 11.80 10.14 3.43
N LEU A 183 10.77 9.73 2.67
CA LEU A 183 9.37 9.69 3.14
C LEU A 183 8.81 8.27 3.17
N ARG A 184 9.50 7.29 2.62
CA ARG A 184 9.01 5.92 2.40
C ARG A 184 7.76 5.87 1.52
N GLU A 185 7.72 6.74 0.50
CA GLU A 185 6.62 6.81 -0.47
C GLU A 185 7.13 6.38 -1.85
N ILE A 186 6.40 5.46 -2.48
CA ILE A 186 6.65 5.03 -3.86
C ILE A 186 5.33 4.75 -4.56
N SER A 187 5.31 4.90 -5.88
CA SER A 187 4.13 4.55 -6.68
C SER A 187 3.88 3.04 -6.65
N TYR A 188 2.62 2.67 -6.63
CA TYR A 188 2.19 1.28 -6.68
C TYR A 188 1.10 1.08 -7.74
N ALA A 189 1.00 -0.13 -8.27
CA ALA A 189 -0.14 -0.61 -9.05
C ALA A 189 -1.08 -1.37 -8.10
N GLY A 190 -2.34 -0.98 -8.07
CA GLY A 190 -3.39 -1.63 -7.31
C GLY A 190 -4.11 -2.68 -8.14
N GLU A 191 -4.51 -3.78 -7.50
CA GLU A 191 -5.44 -4.77 -8.02
C GLU A 191 -6.74 -4.62 -7.24
N SER A 192 -7.77 -4.10 -7.91
CA SER A 192 -9.06 -3.83 -7.28
C SER A 192 -10.05 -4.97 -7.51
N ILE A 193 -10.87 -5.22 -6.53
CA ILE A 193 -12.00 -6.15 -6.57
C ILE A 193 -13.27 -5.41 -6.15
N ILE A 194 -14.43 -5.92 -6.55
CA ILE A 194 -15.72 -5.43 -6.08
C ILE A 194 -16.37 -6.51 -5.23
N LEU A 195 -16.78 -6.12 -4.04
CA LEU A 195 -17.65 -6.89 -3.17
C LEU A 195 -19.10 -6.46 -3.44
N TRP A 196 -19.92 -7.41 -3.82
CA TRP A 196 -21.35 -7.24 -4.06
C TRP A 196 -22.11 -7.91 -2.92
N ALA A 197 -22.83 -7.13 -2.13
CA ALA A 197 -23.74 -7.66 -1.10
C ALA A 197 -25.18 -7.53 -1.58
N ARG A 198 -25.96 -8.59 -1.42
CA ARG A 198 -27.35 -8.62 -1.87
C ARG A 198 -28.18 -7.56 -1.11
N ASP A 199 -29.01 -6.82 -1.84
CA ASP A 199 -29.70 -5.63 -1.30
C ASP A 199 -30.71 -5.97 -0.19
N ASP A 200 -31.35 -7.14 -0.27
CA ASP A 200 -32.31 -7.63 0.75
C ASP A 200 -31.66 -7.90 2.11
N LEU A 201 -30.33 -8.06 2.18
CA LEU A 201 -29.61 -8.19 3.45
C LEU A 201 -29.68 -6.92 4.31
N PHE A 202 -29.98 -5.77 3.68
CA PHE A 202 -30.04 -4.46 4.34
C PHE A 202 -31.46 -3.93 4.54
N LEU A 203 -32.47 -4.71 4.14
CA LEU A 203 -33.85 -4.32 4.39
C LEU A 203 -34.17 -4.60 5.87
N ASP A 204 -34.61 -3.56 6.59
CA ASP A 204 -34.99 -3.65 7.98
C ASP A 204 -36.02 -4.77 8.18
N LYS A 205 -35.77 -5.63 9.18
CA LYS A 205 -36.70 -6.67 9.66
C LYS A 205 -37.73 -6.06 10.58
#